data_9a47cde37bdcea30362bc63e20e376df
#
_entry.id   9a47cde37bdcea30362bc63e20e376df
#
_cell.length_a   1.000
_cell.length_b   1.000
_cell.length_c   1.000
_cell.angle_alpha   90.00
_cell.angle_beta   90.00
_cell.angle_gamma   90.00
#
_symmetry.space_group_name_H-M   'P 1'
#
loop_
_entity.id
_entity.type
_entity.pdbx_description
1 polymer ?
#
loop_
_entity_poly.entity_id
_entity_poly.type
_entity_poly.pdbx_seq_one_letter_code
_entity_poly.pdbx_strand_id
1 'polypeptide(L)'
;NEGLKESYQLLEKVLDLKNSPACKSGEVCAFNDYNTKLILEKGDEPNMKGSLKLANSASDAFILQYYEDKDPMQAAFGNNLTTSDWEKIAKVKDVYGDVLFTAPIVAVNVAHPLLVYMKDELNAKNRKFTFLCGHDSNIASVNAALEVEEYSLPKSIEKKTPIGSKLVFEKWV
;
A
#
# COMPACT_ATOMS: atom_id res chain seq x y z
N ASN A 1 12.75 8.87 -4.33
CA ASN A 1 13.10 8.91 -2.89
C ASN A 1 13.06 10.31 -2.24
N GLU A 2 13.20 11.42 -2.99
CA GLU A 2 13.21 12.77 -2.39
C GLU A 2 11.92 13.09 -1.61
N GLY A 3 10.76 12.68 -2.11
CA GLY A 3 9.48 12.88 -1.44
C GLY A 3 9.24 12.01 -0.19
N LEU A 4 10.12 11.04 0.13
CA LEU A 4 9.99 10.11 1.26
C LEU A 4 11.04 10.31 2.37
N LYS A 5 11.90 11.30 2.24
CA LYS A 5 12.99 11.52 3.21
C LYS A 5 12.50 11.63 4.65
N GLU A 6 11.48 12.45 4.90
CA GLU A 6 10.91 12.61 6.24
C GLU A 6 10.24 11.32 6.75
N SER A 7 9.56 10.60 5.86
CA SER A 7 8.93 9.31 6.19
C SER A 7 9.97 8.26 6.57
N TYR A 8 11.07 8.18 5.83
CA TYR A 8 12.17 7.28 6.15
C TYR A 8 12.83 7.63 7.49
N GLN A 9 13.13 8.89 7.73
CA GLN A 9 13.70 9.35 9.01
C GLN A 9 12.78 9.04 10.20
N LEU A 10 11.48 9.21 10.02
CA LEU A 10 10.51 8.87 11.06
C LEU A 10 10.49 7.36 11.33
N LEU A 11 10.42 6.53 10.30
CA LEU A 11 10.45 5.07 10.44
C LEU A 11 11.77 4.60 11.08
N GLU A 12 12.92 5.13 10.67
CA GLU A 12 14.22 4.82 11.25
C GLU A 12 14.27 5.14 12.75
N LYS A 13 13.67 6.27 13.16
CA LYS A 13 13.56 6.67 14.57
C LYS A 13 12.65 5.73 15.34
N VAL A 14 11.44 5.43 14.83
CA VAL A 14 10.46 4.56 15.48
C VAL A 14 10.98 3.14 15.66
N LEU A 15 11.71 2.64 14.67
CA LEU A 15 12.36 1.32 14.68
C LEU A 15 13.63 1.26 15.53
N ASP A 16 14.15 2.40 15.99
CA ASP A 16 15.52 2.50 16.52
C ASP A 16 16.54 1.77 15.63
N LEU A 17 16.41 2.01 14.31
CA LEU A 17 17.07 1.21 13.28
C LEU A 17 18.58 1.12 13.45
N LYS A 18 19.22 2.20 13.89
CA LYS A 18 20.68 2.24 14.13
C LYS A 18 21.16 1.27 15.22
N ASN A 19 20.31 1.00 16.22
CA ASN A 19 20.61 0.08 17.31
C ASN A 19 20.06 -1.33 17.07
N SER A 20 19.36 -1.53 15.97
CA SER A 20 18.72 -2.80 15.61
C SER A 20 19.73 -3.91 15.34
N PRO A 21 19.34 -5.18 15.46
CA PRO A 21 20.15 -6.30 15.02
C PRO A 21 20.53 -6.22 13.54
N ALA A 22 19.62 -5.74 12.68
CA ALA A 22 19.85 -5.59 11.24
C ALA A 22 20.97 -4.59 10.92
N CYS A 23 21.06 -3.47 11.66
CA CYS A 23 22.18 -2.55 11.50
C CYS A 23 23.48 -3.12 12.06
N LYS A 24 23.43 -3.79 13.20
CA LYS A 24 24.62 -4.42 13.81
C LYS A 24 25.19 -5.55 12.97
N SER A 25 24.37 -6.27 12.21
CA SER A 25 24.82 -7.29 11.24
C SER A 25 25.31 -6.70 9.91
N GLY A 26 25.15 -5.38 9.71
CA GLY A 26 25.53 -4.72 8.44
C GLY A 26 24.49 -4.86 7.33
N GLU A 27 23.27 -5.31 7.64
CA GLU A 27 22.22 -5.48 6.63
C GLU A 27 21.56 -4.16 6.23
N VAL A 28 21.07 -3.37 7.20
CA VAL A 28 20.43 -2.07 6.96
C VAL A 28 20.56 -1.15 8.18
N CYS A 29 21.15 0.03 7.98
CA CYS A 29 21.27 1.06 9.03
C CYS A 29 20.48 2.32 8.74
N ALA A 30 20.13 2.56 7.47
CA ALA A 30 19.26 3.65 7.05
C ALA A 30 18.54 3.26 5.76
N PHE A 31 17.33 3.75 5.56
CA PHE A 31 16.57 3.44 4.35
C PHE A 31 17.10 4.15 3.10
N ASN A 32 17.82 5.25 3.25
CA ASN A 32 18.41 5.96 2.11
C ASN A 32 19.64 5.27 1.50
N ASP A 33 20.23 4.29 2.18
CA ASP A 33 21.49 3.66 1.77
C ASP A 33 21.34 2.65 0.63
N TYR A 34 20.09 2.29 0.28
CA TYR A 34 19.80 1.26 -0.71
C TYR A 34 19.01 1.79 -1.88
N ASN A 35 19.48 1.51 -3.08
CA ASN A 35 18.74 1.83 -4.30
C ASN A 35 17.55 0.90 -4.47
N THR A 36 16.39 1.49 -4.71
CA THR A 36 15.19 0.75 -5.09
C THR A 36 15.33 0.24 -6.52
N LYS A 37 15.08 -1.05 -6.74
CA LYS A 37 15.07 -1.70 -8.05
C LYS A 37 13.74 -2.39 -8.26
N LEU A 38 13.09 -2.11 -9.39
CA LEU A 38 11.90 -2.81 -9.84
C LEU A 38 12.27 -4.19 -10.37
N ILE A 39 11.46 -5.19 -10.07
CA ILE A 39 11.60 -6.58 -10.51
C ILE A 39 10.33 -6.94 -11.26
N LEU A 40 10.47 -7.24 -12.56
CA LEU A 40 9.39 -7.66 -13.42
C LEU A 40 9.80 -8.99 -14.05
N GLU A 41 9.20 -10.08 -13.60
CA GLU A 41 9.42 -11.42 -14.12
C GLU A 41 8.14 -11.90 -14.80
N LYS A 42 8.29 -12.62 -15.91
CA LYS A 42 7.14 -13.10 -16.69
C LYS A 42 6.36 -14.14 -15.89
N GLY A 43 5.10 -13.86 -15.61
CA GLY A 43 4.20 -14.75 -14.87
C GLY A 43 4.13 -14.48 -13.37
N ASP A 44 4.97 -13.57 -12.87
CA ASP A 44 4.97 -13.16 -11.46
C ASP A 44 4.37 -11.77 -11.28
N GLU A 45 3.94 -11.47 -10.06
CA GLU A 45 3.50 -10.14 -9.68
C GLU A 45 4.69 -9.16 -9.71
N PRO A 46 4.45 -7.89 -10.08
CA PRO A 46 5.45 -6.84 -9.96
C PRO A 46 5.99 -6.76 -8.53
N ASN A 47 7.29 -6.67 -8.39
CA ASN A 47 7.96 -6.58 -7.09
C ASN A 47 9.10 -5.57 -7.14
N MET A 48 9.67 -5.26 -5.97
CA MET A 48 10.87 -4.41 -5.89
C MET A 48 11.79 -4.86 -4.77
N LYS A 49 13.05 -4.44 -4.85
CA LYS A 49 14.08 -4.58 -3.79
C LYS A 49 14.62 -3.21 -3.43
N GLY A 50 15.18 -3.09 -2.24
CA GLY A 50 15.84 -1.87 -1.76
C GLY A 50 15.00 -1.08 -0.77
N SER A 51 15.35 0.19 -0.61
CA SER A 51 14.84 1.08 0.44
C SER A 51 13.33 1.15 0.53
N LEU A 52 12.66 1.36 -0.58
CA LEU A 52 11.19 1.50 -0.58
C LEU A 52 10.50 0.20 -0.15
N LYS A 53 11.00 -0.97 -0.55
CA LYS A 53 10.45 -2.26 -0.12
C LYS A 53 10.61 -2.48 1.39
N LEU A 54 11.81 -2.19 1.93
CA LEU A 54 12.10 -2.34 3.35
C LEU A 54 11.25 -1.38 4.20
N ALA A 55 11.21 -0.12 3.80
CA ALA A 55 10.41 0.88 4.48
C ALA A 55 8.91 0.58 4.40
N ASN A 56 8.44 0.07 3.25
CA ASN A 56 7.04 -0.35 3.10
C ASN A 56 6.69 -1.51 4.03
N SER A 57 7.56 -2.49 4.19
CA SER A 57 7.31 -3.62 5.10
C SER A 57 7.13 -3.15 6.56
N ALA A 58 7.91 -2.17 7.00
CA ALA A 58 7.76 -1.57 8.33
C ALA A 58 6.48 -0.70 8.41
N SER A 59 6.24 0.13 7.39
CA SER A 59 5.05 0.98 7.30
C SER A 59 3.77 0.17 7.37
N ASP A 60 3.67 -0.89 6.57
CA ASP A 60 2.50 -1.76 6.51
C ASP A 60 2.24 -2.45 7.85
N ALA A 61 3.27 -2.97 8.50
CA ALA A 61 3.15 -3.56 9.83
C ALA A 61 2.61 -2.55 10.88
N PHE A 62 3.08 -1.30 10.86
CA PHE A 62 2.60 -0.27 11.78
C PHE A 62 1.17 0.18 11.48
N ILE A 63 0.79 0.26 10.20
CA ILE A 63 -0.57 0.60 9.80
C ILE A 63 -1.54 -0.50 10.24
N LEU A 64 -1.18 -1.77 10.06
CA LEU A 64 -1.98 -2.90 10.54
C LEU A 64 -2.18 -2.81 12.07
N GLN A 65 -1.12 -2.56 12.83
CA GLN A 65 -1.23 -2.35 14.28
C GLN A 65 -2.16 -1.18 14.63
N TYR A 66 -2.03 -0.05 13.93
CA TYR A 66 -2.88 1.13 14.16
C TYR A 66 -4.37 0.83 14.02
N TYR A 67 -4.76 -0.01 13.06
CA TYR A 67 -6.17 -0.36 12.85
C TYR A 67 -6.64 -1.52 13.73
N GLU A 68 -5.74 -2.37 14.19
CA GLU A 68 -6.08 -3.54 15.01
C GLU A 68 -6.13 -3.22 16.50
N ASP A 69 -5.30 -2.31 16.98
CA ASP A 69 -5.24 -1.95 18.39
C ASP A 69 -6.39 -1.00 18.78
N LYS A 70 -7.01 -1.27 19.95
CA LYS A 70 -8.03 -0.38 20.52
C LYS A 70 -7.45 0.96 20.95
N ASP A 71 -6.19 0.98 21.30
CA ASP A 71 -5.42 2.18 21.63
C ASP A 71 -4.30 2.36 20.60
N PRO A 72 -4.49 3.25 19.58
CA PRO A 72 -3.45 3.52 18.59
C PRO A 72 -2.11 3.96 19.16
N MET A 73 -2.09 4.40 20.43
CA MET A 73 -0.86 4.76 21.13
C MET A 73 0.03 3.56 21.44
N GLN A 74 -0.50 2.33 21.41
CA GLN A 74 0.27 1.10 21.60
C GLN A 74 0.92 0.61 20.28
N ALA A 75 0.42 1.05 19.15
CA ALA A 75 1.03 0.74 17.86
C ALA A 75 2.43 1.37 17.74
N ALA A 76 3.23 0.87 16.82
CA ALA A 76 4.59 1.34 16.56
C ALA A 76 5.46 1.39 17.84
N PHE A 77 5.44 0.30 18.61
CA PHE A 77 6.18 0.14 19.88
C PHE A 77 5.81 1.16 20.98
N GLY A 78 4.58 1.65 21.00
CA GLY A 78 4.13 2.64 21.96
C GLY A 78 4.74 4.04 21.78
N ASN A 79 5.27 4.34 20.61
CA ASN A 79 5.68 5.69 20.25
C ASN A 79 4.44 6.59 20.15
N ASN A 80 4.48 7.74 20.83
CA ASN A 80 3.41 8.73 20.77
C ASN A 80 3.45 9.48 19.43
N LEU A 81 2.84 8.88 18.39
CA LEU A 81 2.81 9.43 17.05
C LEU A 81 1.57 10.30 16.85
N THR A 82 1.78 11.48 16.26
CA THR A 82 0.69 12.36 15.85
C THR A 82 0.00 11.83 14.59
N THR A 83 -1.20 12.32 14.28
CA THR A 83 -1.87 12.00 13.00
C THR A 83 -0.96 12.30 11.80
N SER A 84 -0.23 13.42 11.83
CA SER A 84 0.73 13.77 10.77
C SER A 84 1.88 12.77 10.65
N ASP A 85 2.33 12.20 11.76
CA ASP A 85 3.36 11.15 11.72
C ASP A 85 2.80 9.86 11.12
N TRP A 86 1.59 9.48 11.46
CA TRP A 86 0.90 8.35 10.85
C TRP A 86 0.69 8.53 9.34
N GLU A 87 0.32 9.73 8.91
CA GLU A 87 0.21 10.06 7.48
C GLU A 87 1.56 9.97 6.75
N LYS A 88 2.67 10.36 7.40
CA LYS A 88 4.02 10.17 6.84
C LYS A 88 4.41 8.71 6.72
N ILE A 89 4.04 7.88 7.70
CA ILE A 89 4.25 6.44 7.64
C ILE A 89 3.43 5.84 6.49
N ALA A 90 2.14 6.16 6.41
CA ALA A 90 1.24 5.66 5.37
C ALA A 90 1.65 6.10 3.95
N LYS A 91 2.25 7.29 3.80
CA LYS A 91 2.77 7.76 2.51
C LYS A 91 3.78 6.80 1.87
N VAL A 92 4.55 6.08 2.66
CA VAL A 92 5.50 5.08 2.12
C VAL A 92 4.75 3.95 1.41
N LYS A 93 3.67 3.48 2.00
CA LYS A 93 2.78 2.46 1.42
C LYS A 93 2.08 2.99 0.16
N ASP A 94 1.57 4.22 0.19
CA ASP A 94 0.96 4.85 -0.98
C ASP A 94 1.93 4.90 -2.16
N VAL A 95 3.17 5.37 -1.95
CA VAL A 95 4.20 5.45 -3.00
C VAL A 95 4.63 4.06 -3.49
N TYR A 96 4.72 3.08 -2.58
CA TYR A 96 5.00 1.70 -2.95
C TYR A 96 3.91 1.14 -3.89
N GLY A 97 2.65 1.36 -3.52
CA GLY A 97 1.49 0.96 -4.31
C GLY A 97 1.42 1.67 -5.66
N ASP A 98 1.74 2.97 -5.71
CA ASP A 98 1.75 3.75 -6.94
C ASP A 98 2.74 3.18 -7.96
N VAL A 99 3.92 2.78 -7.51
CA VAL A 99 4.94 2.20 -8.41
C VAL A 99 4.53 0.81 -8.90
N LEU A 100 3.98 -0.03 -8.03
CA LEU A 100 3.74 -1.45 -8.35
C LEU A 100 2.36 -1.74 -8.95
N PHE A 101 1.33 -0.92 -8.64
CA PHE A 101 -0.04 -1.29 -8.95
C PHE A 101 -0.80 -0.22 -9.74
N THR A 102 -0.40 1.05 -9.70
CA THR A 102 -1.15 2.12 -10.36
C THR A 102 -0.43 2.76 -11.56
N ALA A 103 0.83 2.44 -11.80
CA ALA A 103 1.50 2.85 -13.03
C ALA A 103 0.71 2.31 -14.24
N PRO A 104 0.32 3.14 -15.24
CA PRO A 104 -0.71 2.79 -16.23
C PRO A 104 -0.50 1.43 -16.92
N ILE A 105 0.71 1.17 -17.42
CA ILE A 105 1.02 -0.11 -18.09
C ILE A 105 0.90 -1.30 -17.11
N VAL A 106 1.31 -1.12 -15.86
CA VAL A 106 1.24 -2.17 -14.84
C VAL A 106 -0.20 -2.40 -14.41
N ALA A 107 -0.93 -1.33 -14.12
CA ALA A 107 -2.31 -1.37 -13.65
C ALA A 107 -3.23 -2.14 -14.63
N VAL A 108 -3.14 -1.84 -15.92
CA VAL A 108 -3.95 -2.52 -16.94
C VAL A 108 -3.68 -4.02 -16.95
N ASN A 109 -2.42 -4.43 -16.88
CA ASN A 109 -2.06 -5.86 -16.89
C ASN A 109 -2.45 -6.57 -15.61
N VAL A 110 -2.23 -5.95 -14.45
CA VAL A 110 -2.56 -6.53 -13.12
C VAL A 110 -4.07 -6.62 -12.92
N ALA A 111 -4.83 -5.59 -13.30
CA ALA A 111 -6.28 -5.56 -13.11
C ALA A 111 -7.05 -6.38 -14.15
N HIS A 112 -6.47 -6.69 -15.32
CA HIS A 112 -7.18 -7.31 -16.44
C HIS A 112 -7.95 -8.59 -16.07
N PRO A 113 -7.37 -9.60 -15.43
CA PRO A 113 -8.11 -10.83 -15.08
C PRO A 113 -9.30 -10.55 -14.17
N LEU A 114 -9.12 -9.66 -13.19
CA LEU A 114 -10.19 -9.28 -12.26
C LEU A 114 -11.30 -8.51 -12.97
N LEU A 115 -10.96 -7.57 -13.83
CA LEU A 115 -11.94 -6.80 -14.62
C LEU A 115 -12.75 -7.70 -15.58
N VAL A 116 -12.12 -8.70 -16.20
CA VAL A 116 -12.84 -9.70 -17.02
C VAL A 116 -13.84 -10.46 -16.15
N TYR A 117 -13.42 -10.95 -15.00
CA TYR A 117 -14.30 -11.66 -14.07
C TYR A 117 -15.46 -10.77 -13.60
N MET A 118 -15.19 -9.54 -13.20
CA MET A 118 -16.22 -8.57 -12.77
C MET A 118 -17.23 -8.28 -13.89
N LYS A 119 -16.76 -8.11 -15.12
CA LYS A 119 -17.63 -7.95 -16.30
C LYS A 119 -18.58 -9.13 -16.49
N ASP A 120 -18.06 -10.35 -16.36
CA ASP A 120 -18.85 -11.57 -16.51
C ASP A 120 -19.91 -11.69 -15.39
N GLU A 121 -19.54 -11.37 -14.14
CA GLU A 121 -20.48 -11.34 -13.01
C GLU A 121 -21.60 -10.28 -13.20
N LEU A 122 -21.26 -9.09 -13.67
CA LEU A 122 -22.25 -8.03 -13.96
C LEU A 122 -23.21 -8.39 -15.11
N ASN A 123 -22.83 -9.29 -15.99
CA ASN A 123 -23.65 -9.75 -17.11
C ASN A 123 -24.39 -11.07 -16.82
N ALA A 124 -24.11 -11.73 -15.73
CA ALA A 124 -24.76 -12.98 -15.35
C ALA A 124 -26.25 -12.77 -15.03
N LYS A 125 -27.14 -13.41 -15.78
CA LYS A 125 -28.60 -13.22 -15.70
C LYS A 125 -29.20 -13.62 -14.34
N ASN A 126 -28.58 -14.58 -13.67
CA ASN A 126 -29.09 -15.16 -12.41
C ASN A 126 -28.34 -14.63 -11.19
N ARG A 127 -27.52 -13.60 -11.35
CA ARG A 127 -26.71 -13.02 -10.29
C ARG A 127 -27.28 -11.66 -9.90
N LYS A 128 -27.62 -11.50 -8.62
CA LYS A 128 -28.11 -10.22 -8.07
C LYS A 128 -27.03 -9.51 -7.25
N PHE A 129 -26.11 -10.25 -6.71
CA PHE A 129 -25.05 -9.75 -5.86
C PHE A 129 -23.84 -10.67 -5.94
N THR A 130 -22.65 -10.09 -6.08
CA THR A 130 -21.36 -10.77 -6.00
C THR A 130 -20.47 -10.01 -5.03
N PHE A 131 -19.89 -10.70 -4.09
CA PHE A 131 -18.91 -10.13 -3.17
C PHE A 131 -17.54 -10.74 -3.48
N LEU A 132 -16.57 -9.87 -3.77
CA LEU A 132 -15.19 -10.24 -4.01
C LEU A 132 -14.34 -9.73 -2.86
N CYS A 133 -13.64 -10.61 -2.17
CA CYS A 133 -12.69 -10.25 -1.13
C CYS A 133 -11.28 -10.24 -1.73
N GLY A 134 -10.55 -9.16 -1.51
CA GLY A 134 -9.21 -8.98 -2.04
C GLY A 134 -8.39 -8.03 -1.18
N HIS A 135 -7.36 -7.50 -1.78
CA HIS A 135 -6.40 -6.60 -1.16
C HIS A 135 -6.56 -5.16 -1.68
N ASP A 136 -5.95 -4.21 -0.99
CA ASP A 136 -5.81 -2.81 -1.41
C ASP A 136 -5.20 -2.67 -2.82
N SER A 137 -4.21 -3.49 -3.15
CA SER A 137 -3.60 -3.56 -4.48
C SER A 137 -4.61 -3.89 -5.59
N ASN A 138 -5.61 -4.72 -5.33
CA ASN A 138 -6.67 -5.01 -6.29
C ASN A 138 -7.55 -3.78 -6.55
N ILE A 139 -7.95 -3.07 -5.51
CA ILE A 139 -8.73 -1.82 -5.65
C ILE A 139 -7.89 -0.77 -6.38
N ALA A 140 -6.64 -0.59 -5.98
CA ALA A 140 -5.74 0.40 -6.56
C ALA A 140 -5.53 0.14 -8.07
N SER A 141 -5.23 -1.09 -8.48
CA SER A 141 -5.01 -1.43 -9.88
C SER A 141 -6.29 -1.33 -10.72
N VAL A 142 -7.45 -1.71 -10.17
CA VAL A 142 -8.75 -1.57 -10.86
C VAL A 142 -9.08 -0.09 -11.07
N ASN A 143 -8.95 0.76 -10.05
CA ASN A 143 -9.18 2.19 -10.17
C ASN A 143 -8.26 2.83 -11.23
N ALA A 144 -6.97 2.48 -11.20
CA ALA A 144 -6.00 3.01 -12.16
C ALA A 144 -6.28 2.52 -13.59
N ALA A 145 -6.65 1.23 -13.77
CA ALA A 145 -6.98 0.67 -15.08
C ALA A 145 -8.29 1.25 -15.68
N LEU A 146 -9.20 1.69 -14.82
CA LEU A 146 -10.46 2.35 -15.20
C LEU A 146 -10.31 3.89 -15.30
N GLU A 147 -9.10 4.42 -15.13
CA GLU A 147 -8.81 5.86 -15.20
C GLU A 147 -9.66 6.68 -14.22
N VAL A 148 -9.93 6.12 -13.04
CA VAL A 148 -10.62 6.87 -11.98
C VAL A 148 -9.78 8.08 -11.59
N GLU A 149 -10.42 9.25 -11.52
CA GLU A 149 -9.76 10.49 -11.11
C GLU A 149 -9.06 10.37 -9.76
N GLU A 150 -7.94 11.06 -9.60
CA GLU A 150 -7.22 11.07 -8.34
C GLU A 150 -8.12 11.57 -7.19
N TYR A 151 -8.10 10.82 -6.10
CA TYR A 151 -8.83 11.14 -4.89
C TYR A 151 -7.94 11.01 -3.65
N SER A 152 -8.35 11.66 -2.59
CA SER A 152 -7.70 11.56 -1.28
C SER A 152 -8.75 11.49 -0.19
N LEU A 153 -8.61 10.54 0.71
CA LEU A 153 -9.53 10.34 1.83
C LEU A 153 -9.11 11.21 3.03
N PRO A 154 -9.83 12.30 3.33
CA PRO A 154 -9.35 13.32 4.26
C PRO A 154 -9.32 12.85 5.73
N LYS A 155 -10.11 11.84 6.08
CA LYS A 155 -10.27 11.37 7.47
C LYS A 155 -9.50 10.07 7.78
N SER A 156 -8.67 9.60 6.85
CA SER A 156 -7.88 8.38 7.01
C SER A 156 -6.39 8.71 7.00
N ILE A 157 -5.59 7.95 7.75
CA ILE A 157 -4.13 8.04 7.68
C ILE A 157 -3.61 7.57 6.31
N GLU A 158 -4.23 6.53 5.74
CA GLU A 158 -4.02 6.11 4.35
C GLU A 158 -4.94 6.91 3.42
N LYS A 159 -4.38 7.54 2.41
CA LYS A 159 -5.14 8.48 1.56
C LYS A 159 -5.86 7.82 0.39
N LYS A 160 -5.52 6.59 0.05
CA LYS A 160 -6.01 5.91 -1.16
C LYS A 160 -6.89 4.69 -0.84
N THR A 161 -6.33 3.67 -0.24
CA THR A 161 -6.99 2.37 -0.03
C THR A 161 -6.83 1.87 1.41
N PRO A 162 -7.38 2.58 2.42
CA PRO A 162 -7.32 2.14 3.80
C PRO A 162 -8.01 0.78 4.01
N ILE A 163 -7.66 0.10 5.09
CA ILE A 163 -8.29 -1.16 5.48
C ILE A 163 -9.82 -1.00 5.53
N GLY A 164 -10.52 -1.97 4.94
CA GLY A 164 -11.98 -1.95 4.82
C GLY A 164 -12.53 -1.13 3.65
N SER A 165 -11.66 -0.59 2.78
CA SER A 165 -12.07 0.05 1.53
C SER A 165 -12.91 -0.88 0.67
N LYS A 166 -13.86 -0.31 -0.06
CA LYS A 166 -14.77 -1.04 -0.95
C LYS A 166 -14.87 -0.30 -2.27
N LEU A 167 -14.91 -1.07 -3.35
CA LEU A 167 -15.28 -0.61 -4.68
C LEU A 167 -16.60 -1.28 -5.05
N VAL A 168 -17.62 -0.48 -5.39
CA VAL A 168 -18.97 -0.96 -5.67
C VAL A 168 -19.32 -0.64 -7.12
N PHE A 169 -19.74 -1.66 -7.86
CA PHE A 169 -20.29 -1.52 -9.20
C PHE A 169 -21.76 -1.88 -9.19
N GLU A 170 -22.58 -1.01 -9.72
CA GLU A 170 -24.03 -1.22 -9.84
C GLU A 170 -24.42 -1.18 -11.31
N LYS A 171 -25.17 -2.21 -11.74
CA LYS A 171 -25.78 -2.25 -13.07
C LYS A 171 -27.26 -1.96 -12.94
N TRP A 172 -27.66 -0.84 -13.47
CA TRP A 172 -29.09 -0.44 -13.59
C TRP A 172 -29.66 -0.91 -14.93
N VAL A 173 -30.92 -1.38 -14.92
CA VAL A 173 -31.66 -1.88 -16.08
C VAL A 173 -32.86 -0.99 -16.31
#